data_efe30f303849dcaf7f9a5df6dd69ca0a
#
_entry.id   efe30f303849dcaf7f9a5df6dd69ca0a
#
_cell.length_a   1.000
_cell.length_b   1.000
_cell.length_c   1.000
_cell.angle_alpha   90.00
_cell.angle_beta   90.00
_cell.angle_gamma   90.00
#
_symmetry.space_group_name_H-M   'P 1'
#
loop_
_entity.id
_entity.type
_entity.pdbx_description
1 polymer ?
#
loop_
_entity_poly.entity_id
_entity_poly.type
_entity_poly.pdbx_seq_one_letter_code
_entity_poly.pdbx_strand_id
1 'polypeptide(L)'
;MPPTVVNEASGYGTGQLPDKEGQMYHCQLGDLYLIPTAEVPVTNIYRDVIIDEDKLPIKNCAYTECFRREAGSYGKDVRGLNRLHEFSKIEIVRIDTPEHSDESHKEMLAHVEGLLQKLELPYRILRLSGGDMSFTAALCYDFEVYSEAQHRWLEVSSTSNFDTYQANRLK
;
A
#
# COMPACT_ATOMS: atom_id res chain seq x y z
N MET A 1 -11.60 7.49 -9.76
CA MET A 1 -11.07 6.13 -9.54
C MET A 1 -9.90 5.93 -10.51
N PRO A 2 -8.72 5.54 -10.05
CA PRO A 2 -7.61 5.16 -10.91
C PRO A 2 -7.88 3.81 -11.61
N PRO A 3 -7.13 3.46 -12.66
CA PRO A 3 -7.28 2.17 -13.33
C PRO A 3 -6.93 1.00 -12.41
N THR A 4 -7.64 -0.11 -12.55
CA THR A 4 -7.38 -1.37 -11.82
C THR A 4 -6.46 -2.32 -12.61
N VAL A 5 -6.18 -1.99 -13.86
CA VAL A 5 -5.29 -2.74 -14.76
C VAL A 5 -4.12 -1.84 -15.14
N VAL A 6 -2.91 -2.36 -15.01
CA VAL A 6 -1.66 -1.63 -15.27
C VAL A 6 -0.70 -2.44 -16.13
N ASN A 7 0.22 -1.76 -16.79
CA ASN A 7 1.30 -2.42 -17.52
C ASN A 7 2.49 -2.76 -16.60
N GLU A 8 3.40 -3.55 -17.11
CA GLU A 8 4.60 -4.00 -16.41
C GLU A 8 5.42 -2.81 -15.87
N ALA A 9 5.62 -1.77 -16.68
CA ALA A 9 6.41 -0.61 -16.29
C ALA A 9 5.83 0.12 -15.06
N SER A 10 4.50 0.11 -14.90
CA SER A 10 3.84 0.69 -13.72
C SER A 10 4.14 -0.10 -12.44
N GLY A 11 4.13 -1.43 -12.54
CA GLY A 11 4.47 -2.29 -11.41
C GLY A 11 5.95 -2.17 -11.00
N TYR A 12 6.85 -2.05 -11.97
CA TYR A 12 8.28 -1.81 -11.69
C TYR A 12 8.53 -0.45 -11.06
N GLY A 13 7.82 0.59 -11.51
CA GLY A 13 7.97 1.95 -10.99
C GLY A 13 7.72 2.05 -9.48
N THR A 14 6.73 1.35 -8.98
CA THR A 14 6.38 1.32 -7.55
C THR A 14 7.03 0.18 -6.76
N GLY A 15 7.70 -0.77 -7.45
CA GLY A 15 8.37 -1.90 -6.81
C GLY A 15 7.47 -3.10 -6.52
N GLN A 16 6.26 -3.14 -7.09
CA GLN A 16 5.41 -4.35 -7.03
C GLN A 16 5.93 -5.45 -7.96
N LEU A 17 6.68 -5.09 -8.98
CA LEU A 17 7.42 -6.00 -9.84
C LEU A 17 8.93 -5.83 -9.62
N PRO A 18 9.73 -6.92 -9.73
CA PRO A 18 9.31 -8.31 -9.99
C PRO A 18 8.54 -8.90 -8.80
N ASP A 19 7.42 -9.54 -9.09
CA ASP A 19 6.55 -10.16 -8.08
C ASP A 19 7.15 -11.48 -7.57
N LYS A 20 8.03 -11.37 -6.58
CA LYS A 20 8.73 -12.53 -6.01
C LYS A 20 7.81 -13.45 -5.19
N GLU A 21 6.72 -12.90 -4.68
CA GLU A 21 5.76 -13.61 -3.82
C GLU A 21 4.60 -14.19 -4.61
N GLY A 22 4.47 -13.85 -5.89
CA GLY A 22 3.40 -14.32 -6.76
C GLY A 22 2.02 -13.77 -6.38
N GLN A 23 1.96 -12.55 -5.88
CA GLN A 23 0.73 -11.93 -5.40
C GLN A 23 -0.12 -11.29 -6.50
N MET A 24 0.50 -10.86 -7.59
CA MET A 24 -0.21 -10.16 -8.66
C MET A 24 -0.88 -11.14 -9.64
N TYR A 25 -2.08 -10.81 -10.05
CA TYR A 25 -2.71 -11.44 -11.21
C TYR A 25 -2.12 -10.89 -12.50
N HIS A 26 -1.63 -11.77 -13.36
CA HIS A 26 -1.10 -11.44 -14.66
C HIS A 26 -2.07 -11.90 -15.76
N CYS A 27 -2.48 -11.00 -16.65
CA CYS A 27 -3.33 -11.29 -17.78
C CYS A 27 -2.46 -11.80 -18.94
N GLN A 28 -2.73 -13.00 -19.43
CA GLN A 28 -1.94 -13.62 -20.52
C GLN A 28 -2.03 -12.84 -21.83
N LEU A 29 -3.17 -12.21 -22.11
CA LEU A 29 -3.34 -11.36 -23.28
C LEU A 29 -3.07 -9.91 -22.90
N GLY A 30 -2.16 -9.25 -23.64
CA GLY A 30 -1.84 -7.84 -23.48
C GLY A 30 -0.79 -7.53 -22.42
N ASP A 31 -0.25 -8.55 -21.74
CA ASP A 31 0.81 -8.40 -20.74
C ASP A 31 0.50 -7.33 -19.68
N LEU A 32 -0.70 -7.45 -19.11
CA LEU A 32 -1.25 -6.52 -18.15
C LEU A 32 -1.38 -7.20 -16.78
N TYR A 33 -1.41 -6.38 -15.73
CA TYR A 33 -1.51 -6.83 -14.34
C TYR A 33 -2.70 -6.18 -13.66
N LEU A 34 -3.42 -6.95 -12.84
CA LEU A 34 -4.39 -6.39 -11.90
C LEU A 34 -3.66 -5.79 -10.71
N ILE A 35 -4.06 -4.61 -10.27
CA ILE A 35 -3.39 -3.90 -9.17
C ILE A 35 -3.61 -4.60 -7.83
N PRO A 36 -2.55 -4.83 -7.04
CA PRO A 36 -2.69 -5.33 -5.66
C PRO A 36 -2.95 -4.20 -4.66
N THR A 37 -2.83 -2.95 -5.11
CA THR A 37 -2.96 -1.72 -4.33
C THR A 37 -3.12 -0.52 -5.27
N ALA A 38 -3.90 0.47 -4.88
CA ALA A 38 -4.04 1.72 -5.62
C ALA A 38 -2.76 2.57 -5.61
N GLU A 39 -1.80 2.28 -4.74
CA GLU A 39 -0.46 2.86 -4.77
C GLU A 39 0.15 2.82 -6.17
N VAL A 40 0.01 1.68 -6.88
CA VAL A 40 0.57 1.53 -8.23
C VAL A 40 0.06 2.59 -9.20
N PRO A 41 -1.25 2.68 -9.51
CA PRO A 41 -1.72 3.67 -10.46
C PRO A 41 -1.62 5.11 -9.96
N VAL A 42 -1.80 5.36 -8.66
CA VAL A 42 -1.77 6.73 -8.11
C VAL A 42 -0.36 7.32 -8.17
N THR A 43 0.65 6.57 -7.77
CA THR A 43 2.04 7.04 -7.81
C THR A 43 2.51 7.21 -9.26
N ASN A 44 2.04 6.36 -10.17
CA ASN A 44 2.37 6.45 -11.60
C ASN A 44 1.75 7.67 -12.32
N ILE A 45 0.83 8.42 -11.72
CA ILE A 45 0.38 9.72 -12.26
C ILE A 45 1.56 10.69 -12.41
N TYR A 46 2.56 10.53 -11.57
CA TYR A 46 3.75 11.40 -11.49
C TYR A 46 4.99 10.78 -12.17
N ARG A 47 4.82 9.70 -12.94
CA ARG A 47 5.92 9.12 -13.72
C ARG A 47 6.37 10.09 -14.81
N ASP A 48 7.69 10.22 -14.98
CA ASP A 48 8.33 11.11 -15.95
C ASP A 48 7.88 12.58 -15.82
N VAL A 49 7.53 13.00 -14.58
CA VAL A 49 7.08 14.37 -14.27
C VAL A 49 8.05 15.01 -13.30
N ILE A 50 8.58 16.17 -13.67
CA ILE A 50 9.31 17.04 -12.76
C ILE A 50 8.28 17.84 -11.97
N ILE A 51 8.26 17.64 -10.66
CA ILE A 51 7.34 18.32 -9.75
C ILE A 51 8.04 19.55 -9.17
N ASP A 52 7.45 20.73 -9.35
CA ASP A 52 7.94 21.96 -8.74
C ASP A 52 7.82 21.87 -7.21
N GLU A 53 8.83 22.33 -6.50
CA GLU A 53 8.88 22.25 -5.04
C GLU A 53 7.73 22.99 -4.34
N ASP A 54 7.26 24.09 -4.93
CA ASP A 54 6.13 24.88 -4.41
C ASP A 54 4.77 24.12 -4.48
N LYS A 55 4.71 23.01 -5.19
CA LYS A 55 3.52 22.14 -5.26
C LYS A 55 3.52 21.03 -4.21
N LEU A 56 4.59 20.89 -3.44
CA LEU A 56 4.69 19.89 -2.39
C LEU A 56 4.14 20.43 -1.06
N PRO A 57 3.56 19.57 -0.21
CA PRO A 57 3.32 18.14 -0.43
C PRO A 57 2.13 17.86 -1.34
N ILE A 58 2.24 16.87 -2.20
CA ILE A 58 1.09 16.33 -2.95
C ILE A 58 0.40 15.25 -2.11
N LYS A 59 -0.91 15.36 -1.96
CA LYS A 59 -1.72 14.44 -1.17
C LYS A 59 -2.81 13.86 -2.06
N ASN A 60 -2.77 12.55 -2.26
CA ASN A 60 -3.77 11.81 -3.03
C ASN A 60 -4.52 10.83 -2.14
N CYS A 61 -5.79 10.64 -2.47
CA CYS A 61 -6.62 9.59 -1.89
C CYS A 61 -7.38 8.89 -3.01
N ALA A 62 -7.37 7.58 -3.01
CA ALA A 62 -8.03 6.77 -4.01
C ALA A 62 -8.82 5.64 -3.36
N TYR A 63 -10.00 5.36 -3.91
CA TYR A 63 -10.80 4.17 -3.61
C TYR A 63 -10.79 3.28 -4.85
N THR A 64 -10.35 2.02 -4.68
CA THR A 64 -10.28 1.05 -5.78
C THR A 64 -10.56 -0.37 -5.30
N GLU A 65 -10.99 -1.20 -6.24
CA GLU A 65 -10.86 -2.64 -6.12
C GLU A 65 -9.39 -3.04 -6.32
N CYS A 66 -8.90 -3.88 -5.44
CA CYS A 66 -7.54 -4.43 -5.45
C CYS A 66 -7.60 -5.95 -5.55
N PHE A 67 -6.58 -6.55 -6.17
CA PHE A 67 -6.58 -7.97 -6.49
C PHE A 67 -5.28 -8.61 -6.01
N ARG A 68 -5.38 -9.64 -5.17
CA ARG A 68 -4.24 -10.42 -4.70
C ARG A 68 -4.51 -11.91 -4.87
N ARG A 69 -3.51 -12.63 -5.35
CA ARG A 69 -3.61 -14.08 -5.53
C ARG A 69 -3.61 -14.83 -4.21
N GLU A 70 -3.25 -14.16 -3.12
CA GLU A 70 -3.07 -14.76 -1.79
C GLU A 70 -2.17 -16.02 -1.84
N ALA A 71 -1.16 -15.99 -2.74
CA ALA A 71 -0.22 -17.08 -2.92
C ALA A 71 0.59 -17.30 -1.62
N GLY A 72 0.66 -18.54 -1.17
CA GLY A 72 1.33 -18.87 0.09
C GLY A 72 0.45 -18.75 1.34
N SER A 73 -0.78 -18.26 1.22
CA SER A 73 -1.71 -18.19 2.34
C SER A 73 -2.51 -19.49 2.43
N TYR A 74 -2.29 -20.28 3.48
CA TYR A 74 -2.93 -21.57 3.70
C TYR A 74 -3.54 -21.71 5.09
N GLY A 75 -4.60 -22.48 5.24
CA GLY A 75 -5.16 -22.89 6.53
C GLY A 75 -6.43 -22.16 6.95
N LYS A 76 -6.73 -22.20 8.26
CA LYS A 76 -7.94 -21.61 8.84
C LYS A 76 -7.97 -20.09 8.74
N ASP A 77 -6.79 -19.46 8.73
CA ASP A 77 -6.62 -18.01 8.81
C ASP A 77 -6.97 -17.27 7.52
N VAL A 78 -7.09 -18.01 6.42
CA VAL A 78 -7.46 -17.50 5.09
C VAL A 78 -8.89 -17.84 4.69
N ARG A 79 -9.67 -18.45 5.58
CA ARG A 79 -11.08 -18.74 5.32
C ARG A 79 -11.97 -17.58 5.79
N GLY A 80 -13.00 -17.31 5.00
CA GLY A 80 -13.99 -16.28 5.31
C GLY A 80 -13.69 -14.94 4.65
N LEU A 81 -14.18 -13.85 5.23
CA LEU A 81 -14.12 -12.50 4.64
C LEU A 81 -12.83 -11.75 4.94
N ASN A 82 -11.89 -12.31 5.71
CA ASN A 82 -10.68 -11.60 6.13
C ASN A 82 -9.61 -11.50 5.04
N ARG A 83 -9.60 -12.46 4.10
CA ARG A 83 -8.67 -12.48 2.96
C ARG A 83 -9.41 -12.91 1.71
N LEU A 84 -9.54 -11.98 0.79
CA LEU A 84 -10.24 -12.16 -0.48
C LEU A 84 -9.28 -11.88 -1.62
N HIS A 85 -9.52 -12.54 -2.75
CA HIS A 85 -8.78 -12.29 -3.99
C HIS A 85 -9.09 -10.93 -4.61
N GLU A 86 -10.27 -10.41 -4.31
CA GLU A 86 -10.73 -9.06 -4.67
C GLU A 86 -11.26 -8.37 -3.42
N PHE A 87 -10.83 -7.15 -3.17
CA PHE A 87 -11.26 -6.36 -2.02
C PHE A 87 -11.15 -4.87 -2.31
N SER A 88 -12.04 -4.08 -1.72
CA SER A 88 -11.99 -2.61 -1.81
C SER A 88 -10.96 -2.04 -0.85
N LYS A 89 -10.16 -1.07 -1.32
CA LYS A 89 -9.16 -0.38 -0.50
C LYS A 89 -9.22 1.13 -0.72
N ILE A 90 -9.12 1.87 0.38
CA ILE A 90 -8.83 3.30 0.35
C ILE A 90 -7.33 3.46 0.53
N GLU A 91 -6.69 4.09 -0.43
CA GLU A 91 -5.25 4.33 -0.45
C GLU A 91 -4.96 5.81 -0.31
N ILE A 92 -4.03 6.16 0.55
CA ILE A 92 -3.47 7.51 0.62
C ILE A 92 -2.02 7.47 0.16
N VAL A 93 -1.68 8.36 -0.77
CA VAL A 93 -0.31 8.51 -1.29
C VAL A 93 0.11 9.96 -1.09
N ARG A 94 1.25 10.15 -0.47
CA ARG A 94 1.84 11.47 -0.26
C ARG A 94 3.22 11.55 -0.90
N ILE A 95 3.46 12.63 -1.61
CA ILE A 95 4.77 12.95 -2.19
C ILE A 95 5.23 14.24 -1.53
N ASP A 96 6.41 14.21 -0.95
CA ASP A 96 6.98 15.33 -0.20
C ASP A 96 8.49 15.44 -0.46
N THR A 97 9.10 16.50 0.03
CA THR A 97 10.56 16.62 0.00
C THR A 97 11.20 15.63 0.98
N PRO A 98 12.45 15.21 0.77
CA PRO A 98 13.16 14.33 1.69
C PRO A 98 13.17 14.85 3.13
N GLU A 99 13.32 16.17 3.31
CA GLU A 99 13.39 16.83 4.62
C GLU A 99 12.09 16.73 5.41
N HIS A 100 10.95 16.67 4.72
CA HIS A 100 9.62 16.62 5.33
C HIS A 100 9.02 15.20 5.30
N SER A 101 9.70 14.23 4.70
CA SER A 101 9.18 12.87 4.50
C SER A 101 8.78 12.18 5.81
N ASP A 102 9.58 12.30 6.86
CA ASP A 102 9.28 11.70 8.17
C ASP A 102 8.08 12.36 8.86
N GLU A 103 7.94 13.69 8.74
CA GLU A 103 6.80 14.40 9.29
C GLU A 103 5.52 14.03 8.55
N SER A 104 5.60 13.97 7.23
CA SER A 104 4.52 13.51 6.37
C SER A 104 4.05 12.11 6.73
N HIS A 105 4.98 11.19 7.00
CA HIS A 105 4.65 9.83 7.43
C HIS A 105 3.95 9.83 8.78
N LYS A 106 4.38 10.63 9.75
CA LYS A 106 3.71 10.78 11.05
C LYS A 106 2.29 11.33 10.92
N GLU A 107 2.07 12.30 10.02
CA GLU A 107 0.72 12.79 9.75
C GLU A 107 -0.19 11.70 9.14
N MET A 108 0.34 10.86 8.26
CA MET A 108 -0.40 9.72 7.70
C MET A 108 -0.78 8.72 8.80
N LEU A 109 0.16 8.39 9.70
CA LEU A 109 -0.11 7.54 10.86
C LEU A 109 -1.24 8.11 11.72
N ALA A 110 -1.17 9.40 12.07
CA ALA A 110 -2.19 10.05 12.87
C ALA A 110 -3.58 10.04 12.18
N HIS A 111 -3.60 10.14 10.84
CA HIS A 111 -4.85 10.05 10.06
C HIS A 111 -5.50 8.67 10.19
N VAL A 112 -4.73 7.60 10.00
CA VAL A 112 -5.23 6.21 10.10
C VAL A 112 -5.66 5.91 11.55
N GLU A 113 -4.84 6.30 12.52
CA GLU A 113 -5.16 6.14 13.94
C GLU A 113 -6.49 6.83 14.30
N GLY A 114 -6.67 8.07 13.84
CA GLY A 114 -7.91 8.82 14.06
C GLY A 114 -9.16 8.16 13.46
N LEU A 115 -9.01 7.40 12.36
CA LEU A 115 -10.11 6.61 11.80
C LEU A 115 -10.47 5.44 12.71
N LEU A 116 -9.48 4.69 13.21
CA LEU A 116 -9.72 3.56 14.11
C LEU A 116 -10.33 4.00 15.43
N GLN A 117 -9.90 5.14 15.96
CA GLN A 117 -10.50 5.75 17.16
C GLN A 117 -11.97 6.13 16.93
N LYS A 118 -12.32 6.74 15.80
CA LYS A 118 -13.70 7.07 15.45
C LYS A 118 -14.59 5.84 15.26
N LEU A 119 -14.00 4.72 14.86
CA LEU A 119 -14.69 3.44 14.73
C LEU A 119 -14.78 2.69 16.07
N GLU A 120 -14.18 3.24 17.14
CA GLU A 120 -14.15 2.65 18.49
C GLU A 120 -13.59 1.21 18.50
N LEU A 121 -12.63 0.93 17.60
CA LEU A 121 -12.00 -0.37 17.49
C LEU A 121 -10.79 -0.47 18.42
N PRO A 122 -10.60 -1.60 19.13
CA PRO A 122 -9.37 -1.87 19.84
C PRO A 122 -8.24 -2.10 18.84
N TYR A 123 -7.23 -1.24 18.83
CA TYR A 123 -6.12 -1.31 17.86
C TYR A 123 -4.76 -1.27 18.54
N ARG A 124 -3.75 -1.66 17.79
CA ARG A 124 -2.34 -1.42 18.12
C ARG A 124 -1.58 -1.04 16.86
N ILE A 125 -0.47 -0.34 17.03
CA ILE A 125 0.43 0.07 15.96
C ILE A 125 1.75 -0.69 16.15
N LEU A 126 2.19 -1.38 15.11
CA LEU A 126 3.43 -2.14 15.07
C LEU A 126 4.42 -1.42 14.16
N ARG A 127 5.61 -1.13 14.68
CA ARG A 127 6.76 -0.80 13.83
C ARG A 127 7.36 -2.09 13.33
N LEU A 128 7.37 -2.28 12.02
CA LEU A 128 7.89 -3.50 11.44
C LEU A 128 9.42 -3.60 11.55
N SER A 129 9.90 -4.81 11.74
CA SER A 129 11.31 -5.14 11.63
C SER A 129 11.74 -5.19 10.17
N GLY A 130 13.05 -5.06 9.90
CA GLY A 130 13.56 -5.11 8.53
C GLY A 130 13.29 -6.44 7.80
N GLY A 131 13.01 -7.52 8.54
CA GLY A 131 12.64 -8.81 7.96
C GLY A 131 11.18 -8.93 7.53
N ASP A 132 10.32 -8.06 8.07
CA ASP A 132 8.88 -8.08 7.82
C ASP A 132 8.44 -6.96 6.85
N MET A 133 9.30 -5.96 6.66
CA MET A 133 9.01 -4.85 5.73
C MET A 133 9.13 -5.29 4.27
N SER A 134 8.32 -4.68 3.41
CA SER A 134 8.56 -4.72 1.96
C SER A 134 9.98 -4.23 1.65
N PHE A 135 10.64 -4.84 0.67
CA PHE A 135 11.99 -4.44 0.25
C PHE A 135 12.06 -3.00 -0.30
N THR A 136 10.94 -2.39 -0.58
CA THR A 136 10.83 -1.00 -1.06
C THR A 136 10.79 0.02 0.07
N ALA A 137 10.40 -0.40 1.29
CA ALA A 137 10.17 0.48 2.42
C ALA A 137 11.45 0.69 3.25
N ALA A 138 11.70 1.94 3.64
CA ALA A 138 12.72 2.32 4.61
C ALA A 138 12.17 2.28 6.04
N LEU A 139 10.88 2.57 6.20
CA LEU A 139 10.17 2.54 7.47
C LEU A 139 8.72 2.14 7.22
N CYS A 140 8.19 1.23 8.03
CA CYS A 140 6.82 0.75 7.91
C CYS A 140 6.17 0.56 9.28
N TYR A 141 4.89 0.93 9.35
CA TYR A 141 4.02 0.67 10.50
C TYR A 141 2.73 0.01 10.03
N ASP A 142 2.33 -1.04 10.74
CA ASP A 142 1.05 -1.70 10.57
C ASP A 142 0.09 -1.35 11.67
N PHE A 143 -1.17 -1.20 11.30
CA PHE A 143 -2.28 -1.07 12.23
C PHE A 143 -3.01 -2.39 12.30
N GLU A 144 -3.14 -2.90 13.51
CA GLU A 144 -3.89 -4.12 13.76
C GLU A 144 -5.08 -3.84 14.67
N VAL A 145 -6.19 -4.50 14.36
CA VAL A 145 -7.42 -4.47 15.17
C VAL A 145 -7.64 -5.84 15.80
N TYR A 146 -8.04 -5.87 17.06
CA TYR A 146 -8.34 -7.14 17.71
C TYR A 146 -9.69 -7.70 17.27
N SER A 147 -9.67 -8.92 16.77
CA SER A 147 -10.88 -9.68 16.43
C SER A 147 -11.29 -10.56 17.59
N GLU A 148 -12.37 -10.18 18.29
CA GLU A 148 -12.91 -10.99 19.39
C GLU A 148 -13.37 -12.37 18.92
N ALA A 149 -13.96 -12.45 17.73
CA ALA A 149 -14.45 -13.71 17.16
C ALA A 149 -13.32 -14.70 16.84
N GLN A 150 -12.10 -14.21 16.54
CA GLN A 150 -10.96 -15.05 16.19
C GLN A 150 -9.88 -15.08 17.28
N HIS A 151 -10.05 -14.29 18.35
CA HIS A 151 -9.10 -14.12 19.46
C HIS A 151 -7.68 -13.79 18.98
N ARG A 152 -7.58 -12.88 17.99
CA ARG A 152 -6.30 -12.47 17.43
C ARG A 152 -6.33 -11.06 16.85
N TRP A 153 -5.15 -10.51 16.66
CA TRP A 153 -4.93 -9.25 15.96
C TRP A 153 -4.94 -9.47 14.45
N LEU A 154 -5.61 -8.58 13.72
CA LEU A 154 -5.71 -8.58 12.27
C LEU A 154 -5.18 -7.25 11.73
N GLU A 155 -4.25 -7.30 10.81
CA GLU A 155 -3.78 -6.14 10.07
C GLU A 155 -4.93 -5.56 9.24
N VAL A 156 -5.16 -4.26 9.40
CA VAL A 156 -6.22 -3.53 8.68
C VAL A 156 -5.66 -2.36 7.86
N SER A 157 -4.44 -1.94 8.13
CA SER A 157 -3.76 -0.89 7.37
C SER A 157 -2.25 -0.99 7.56
N SER A 158 -1.50 -0.55 6.55
CA SER A 158 -0.06 -0.40 6.61
C SER A 158 0.33 0.97 6.05
N THR A 159 1.33 1.61 6.64
CA THR A 159 1.88 2.88 6.15
C THR A 159 3.38 2.78 6.03
N SER A 160 3.91 3.16 4.87
CA SER A 160 5.33 3.06 4.56
C SER A 160 5.93 4.38 4.11
N ASN A 161 7.16 4.65 4.53
CA ASN A 161 8.03 5.63 3.92
C ASN A 161 9.03 4.88 3.02
N PHE A 162 9.10 5.26 1.75
CA PHE A 162 9.95 4.63 0.75
C PHE A 162 11.23 5.43 0.46
N ASP A 163 11.47 6.52 1.20
CA ASP A 163 12.52 7.49 0.89
C ASP A 163 12.49 7.86 -0.61
N THR A 164 13.58 7.67 -1.33
CA THR A 164 13.68 7.98 -2.76
C THR A 164 13.46 6.76 -3.67
N TYR A 165 13.13 5.59 -3.12
CA TYR A 165 13.05 4.36 -3.92
C TYR A 165 12.11 4.48 -5.11
N GLN A 166 10.86 4.89 -4.87
CA GLN A 166 9.85 5.03 -5.92
C GLN A 166 10.13 6.23 -6.81
N ALA A 167 10.54 7.36 -6.25
CA ALA A 167 10.89 8.56 -7.01
C ALA A 167 12.02 8.29 -8.03
N ASN A 168 13.06 7.56 -7.62
CA ASN A 168 14.16 7.20 -8.51
C ASN A 168 13.75 6.26 -9.65
N ARG A 169 12.72 5.43 -9.46
CA ARG A 169 12.24 4.47 -10.46
C ARG A 169 11.20 5.08 -11.41
N LEU A 170 10.44 6.03 -10.93
CA LEU A 170 9.43 6.73 -11.72
C LEU A 170 10.00 7.90 -12.53
N LYS A 171 11.21 8.37 -12.17
CA LYS A 171 11.99 9.45 -12.79
C LYS A 171 11.37 10.83 -12.60
#